data_3e9fd6ca34814c78c2f6e7462649dcbb
#
_entry.id   3e9fd6ca34814c78c2f6e7462649dcbb
#
_cell.length_a   1.000
_cell.length_b   1.000
_cell.length_c   1.000
_cell.angle_alpha   90.00
_cell.angle_beta   90.00
_cell.angle_gamma   90.00
#
_symmetry.space_group_name_H-M   'P 1'
#
loop_
_entity.id
_entity.type
_entity.pdbx_description
1 polymer ?
#
loop_
_entity_poly.entity_id
_entity_poly.type
_entity_poly.pdbx_seq_one_letter_code
_entity_poly.pdbx_strand_id
1 'polypeptide(L)'
;MLKGSCIQSTRSCDPGPSISLIKEAIQAGRKFKMISVDDFPDDGIVVAVQGIGGGGPWEYVIERTKSQGLDVLSQSKRNNMVVDLLSEFVGKEVTAIIRSEAAEATATALLVAAERNIPILDAGITGRAVPEVQQSIPWISGIASIPTAIVTPWGDEIVIKNAIDEYRVEDLSRAIAVASGGDAVITMTPMNGQQIKYAALKNNLSEAIKYGKVTREAVESNNDPIDALLKASSGYKLFQGLVTKSDEKGDRGFNWIDVAISGTDDFTGKTYEVFVKNENIIGWLDGEIDAMSPDYIHNLDPKTGESIVSKSGIGSYPIGKEVVLIGLPSADQWRSDMGIKLMGPKHFGFDFDFTPIEELHSK
;
A
#
# COMPACT_ATOMS: atom_id res chain seq x y z
N MET A 1 2.20 -12.15 -8.87
CA MET A 1 1.34 -11.31 -8.00
C MET A 1 2.15 -10.47 -7.02
N LEU A 2 2.89 -11.01 -6.03
CA LEU A 2 3.53 -10.20 -4.98
C LEU A 2 4.55 -9.19 -5.51
N LYS A 3 5.43 -9.57 -6.44
CA LYS A 3 6.35 -8.62 -7.09
C LYS A 3 5.60 -7.51 -7.84
N GLY A 4 4.56 -7.85 -8.59
CA GLY A 4 3.72 -6.85 -9.25
C GLY A 4 2.93 -5.97 -8.29
N SER A 5 2.53 -6.51 -7.14
CA SER A 5 1.92 -5.69 -6.07
C SER A 5 2.92 -4.69 -5.49
N CYS A 6 4.20 -5.05 -5.36
CA CYS A 6 5.24 -4.09 -5.02
C CYS A 6 5.40 -2.99 -6.08
N ILE A 7 5.22 -3.29 -7.38
CA ILE A 7 5.21 -2.28 -8.45
C ILE A 7 4.03 -1.30 -8.30
N GLN A 8 2.90 -1.73 -7.77
CA GLN A 8 1.74 -0.86 -7.50
C GLN A 8 1.90 -0.03 -6.21
N SER A 9 2.91 -0.29 -5.37
CA SER A 9 2.96 0.24 -4.01
C SER A 9 3.31 1.72 -3.88
N THR A 10 3.94 2.31 -4.92
CA THR A 10 4.42 3.71 -4.89
C THR A 10 5.47 3.99 -3.79
N ARG A 11 6.16 2.96 -3.32
CA ARG A 11 7.23 3.01 -2.31
C ARG A 11 8.17 1.82 -2.45
N SER A 12 9.33 1.88 -1.81
CA SER A 12 10.24 0.73 -1.69
C SER A 12 9.54 -0.46 -1.03
N CYS A 13 9.67 -1.64 -1.62
CA CYS A 13 8.96 -2.84 -1.19
C CYS A 13 9.84 -4.09 -1.39
N ASP A 14 10.00 -4.88 -0.33
CA ASP A 14 10.64 -6.20 -0.40
C ASP A 14 9.57 -7.31 -0.44
N PRO A 15 9.34 -7.95 -1.59
CA PRO A 15 8.39 -9.06 -1.67
C PRO A 15 8.93 -10.36 -1.07
N GLY A 16 10.22 -10.46 -0.73
CA GLY A 16 10.88 -11.70 -0.29
C GLY A 16 10.23 -12.34 0.93
N PRO A 17 10.06 -11.64 2.05
CA PRO A 17 9.39 -12.18 3.24
C PRO A 17 7.96 -12.65 2.94
N SER A 18 7.20 -11.86 2.20
CA SER A 18 5.83 -12.20 1.78
C SER A 18 5.78 -13.45 0.89
N ILE A 19 6.73 -13.59 -0.04
CA ILE A 19 6.86 -14.79 -0.90
C ILE A 19 7.16 -16.03 -0.05
N SER A 20 8.02 -15.92 0.95
CA SER A 20 8.36 -17.02 1.85
C SER A 20 7.15 -17.50 2.63
N LEU A 21 6.39 -16.59 3.24
CA LEU A 21 5.15 -16.91 3.97
C LEU A 21 4.11 -17.60 3.09
N ILE A 22 3.91 -17.12 1.85
CA ILE A 22 2.97 -17.76 0.91
C ILE A 22 3.46 -19.17 0.51
N LYS A 23 4.76 -19.36 0.29
CA LYS A 23 5.32 -20.69 0.01
C LYS A 23 5.12 -21.65 1.17
N GLU A 24 5.36 -21.22 2.39
CA GLU A 24 5.12 -22.01 3.61
C GLU A 24 3.63 -22.40 3.74
N ALA A 25 2.72 -21.46 3.49
CA ALA A 25 1.29 -21.74 3.51
C ALA A 25 0.88 -22.78 2.44
N ILE A 26 1.45 -22.71 1.22
CA ILE A 26 1.24 -23.71 0.15
C ILE A 26 1.77 -25.08 0.59
N GLN A 27 2.96 -25.13 1.17
CA GLN A 27 3.55 -26.37 1.68
C GLN A 27 2.72 -26.98 2.82
N ALA A 28 2.10 -26.15 3.64
CA ALA A 28 1.15 -26.56 4.67
C ALA A 28 -0.23 -26.97 4.12
N GLY A 29 -0.40 -27.01 2.78
CA GLY A 29 -1.65 -27.46 2.13
C GLY A 29 -2.74 -26.39 2.06
N ARG A 30 -2.43 -25.13 2.36
CA ARG A 30 -3.40 -24.02 2.24
C ARG A 30 -3.73 -23.77 0.77
N LYS A 31 -5.01 -23.51 0.50
CA LYS A 31 -5.52 -23.21 -0.84
C LYS A 31 -5.85 -21.72 -0.95
N PHE A 32 -5.43 -21.12 -2.04
CA PHE A 32 -5.71 -19.72 -2.37
C PHE A 32 -6.81 -19.69 -3.43
N LYS A 33 -7.95 -19.10 -3.10
CA LYS A 33 -9.09 -18.94 -4.01
C LYS A 33 -9.31 -17.45 -4.27
N MET A 34 -9.20 -17.05 -5.52
CA MET A 34 -9.52 -15.68 -5.97
C MET A 34 -10.82 -15.73 -6.79
N ILE A 35 -11.73 -14.81 -6.54
CA ILE A 35 -12.98 -14.67 -7.29
C ILE A 35 -13.14 -13.22 -7.76
N SER A 36 -13.91 -13.03 -8.84
CA SER A 36 -14.33 -11.71 -9.28
C SER A 36 -15.25 -11.05 -8.25
N VAL A 37 -15.19 -9.72 -8.17
CA VAL A 37 -16.16 -8.94 -7.37
C VAL A 37 -17.60 -9.18 -7.85
N ASP A 38 -17.79 -9.39 -9.15
CA ASP A 38 -19.12 -9.59 -9.73
C ASP A 38 -19.72 -10.96 -9.36
N ASP A 39 -18.87 -11.94 -9.03
CA ASP A 39 -19.30 -13.28 -8.56
C ASP A 39 -19.53 -13.34 -7.03
N PHE A 40 -19.22 -12.26 -6.30
CA PHE A 40 -19.40 -12.22 -4.85
C PHE A 40 -20.87 -12.02 -4.49
N PRO A 41 -21.45 -12.82 -3.58
CA PRO A 41 -22.86 -12.74 -3.19
C PRO A 41 -23.22 -11.36 -2.63
N ASP A 42 -24.39 -10.84 -2.97
CA ASP A 42 -24.86 -9.51 -2.56
C ASP A 42 -24.98 -9.34 -1.03
N ASP A 43 -25.28 -10.41 -0.32
CA ASP A 43 -25.41 -10.47 1.15
C ASP A 43 -24.13 -10.90 1.87
N GLY A 44 -23.10 -11.32 1.13
CA GLY A 44 -21.79 -11.65 1.67
C GLY A 44 -21.11 -10.43 2.32
N ILE A 45 -20.26 -10.68 3.31
CA ILE A 45 -19.49 -9.63 3.99
C ILE A 45 -18.02 -9.76 3.63
N VAL A 46 -17.45 -8.67 3.14
CA VAL A 46 -16.02 -8.53 2.83
C VAL A 46 -15.38 -7.47 3.70
N VAL A 47 -14.14 -7.72 4.13
CA VAL A 47 -13.33 -6.77 4.90
C VAL A 47 -11.91 -6.71 4.35
N ALA A 48 -11.24 -5.59 4.61
CA ALA A 48 -9.81 -5.43 4.37
C ALA A 48 -9.05 -5.59 5.69
N VAL A 49 -7.89 -6.25 5.66
CA VAL A 49 -7.01 -6.43 6.81
C VAL A 49 -5.64 -5.86 6.48
N GLN A 50 -5.08 -5.05 7.37
CA GLN A 50 -3.74 -4.47 7.19
C GLN A 50 -3.07 -4.16 8.51
N GLY A 51 -1.75 -3.90 8.46
CA GLY A 51 -1.02 -3.27 9.54
C GLY A 51 -1.29 -1.77 9.58
N ILE A 52 -1.19 -1.19 10.77
CA ILE A 52 -1.10 0.26 10.99
C ILE A 52 0.05 0.53 11.94
N GLY A 53 0.86 1.54 11.62
CA GLY A 53 2.03 1.89 12.41
C GLY A 53 2.87 2.89 11.64
N GLY A 54 4.13 3.01 12.01
CA GLY A 54 5.07 3.90 11.34
C GLY A 54 6.07 4.51 12.30
N GLY A 55 6.89 5.43 11.80
CA GLY A 55 8.02 6.01 12.52
C GLY A 55 7.71 6.57 13.90
N GLY A 56 8.60 6.31 14.83
CA GLY A 56 8.58 6.84 16.19
C GLY A 56 9.48 6.05 17.13
N PRO A 57 9.95 6.65 18.24
CA PRO A 57 10.77 5.98 19.26
C PRO A 57 9.86 5.19 20.20
N TRP A 58 9.59 3.95 19.89
CA TRP A 58 8.71 3.06 20.66
C TRP A 58 9.44 2.14 21.62
N GLU A 59 10.75 2.23 21.72
CA GLU A 59 11.62 1.35 22.52
C GLU A 59 11.14 1.25 23.96
N TYR A 60 10.71 2.33 24.57
CA TYR A 60 10.23 2.32 25.95
C TYR A 60 8.98 1.45 26.17
N VAL A 61 8.06 1.39 25.17
CA VAL A 61 6.87 0.52 25.25
C VAL A 61 7.29 -0.94 25.14
N ILE A 62 8.17 -1.24 24.18
CA ILE A 62 8.70 -2.58 23.95
C ILE A 62 9.48 -3.07 25.18
N GLU A 63 10.35 -2.23 25.76
CA GLU A 63 11.12 -2.57 26.97
C GLU A 63 10.19 -2.82 28.17
N ARG A 64 9.19 -1.97 28.39
CA ARG A 64 8.21 -2.13 29.45
C ARG A 64 7.45 -3.44 29.34
N THR A 65 6.91 -3.75 28.17
CA THR A 65 6.13 -4.98 27.96
C THR A 65 6.98 -6.23 28.08
N LYS A 66 8.22 -6.21 27.60
CA LYS A 66 9.20 -7.28 27.84
C LYS A 66 9.49 -7.49 29.36
N SER A 67 9.65 -6.40 30.09
CA SER A 67 9.87 -6.48 31.57
C SER A 67 8.67 -7.05 32.32
N GLN A 68 7.48 -6.95 31.75
CA GLN A 68 6.24 -7.53 32.28
C GLN A 68 6.02 -8.99 31.85
N GLY A 69 6.90 -9.56 31.02
CA GLY A 69 6.77 -10.92 30.48
C GLY A 69 5.66 -11.09 29.46
N LEU A 70 5.29 -10.01 28.78
CA LEU A 70 4.26 -10.04 27.72
C LEU A 70 4.88 -10.46 26.40
N ASP A 71 4.43 -11.58 25.85
CA ASP A 71 4.85 -12.08 24.56
C ASP A 71 4.07 -11.42 23.41
N VAL A 72 4.78 -11.10 22.34
CA VAL A 72 4.18 -10.59 21.11
C VAL A 72 3.51 -11.73 20.36
N LEU A 73 2.23 -11.57 20.04
CA LEU A 73 1.48 -12.52 19.23
C LEU A 73 1.99 -12.52 17.78
N SER A 74 1.96 -13.68 17.14
CA SER A 74 2.27 -13.76 15.71
C SER A 74 1.31 -12.91 14.88
N GLN A 75 1.81 -12.37 13.77
CA GLN A 75 0.98 -11.55 12.89
C GLN A 75 -0.23 -12.32 12.32
N SER A 76 -0.06 -13.60 11.94
CA SER A 76 -1.18 -14.45 11.51
C SER A 76 -2.26 -14.55 12.59
N LYS A 77 -1.88 -14.73 13.86
CA LYS A 77 -2.86 -14.77 14.97
C LYS A 77 -3.61 -13.45 15.09
N ARG A 78 -2.90 -12.33 15.12
CA ARG A 78 -3.51 -10.98 15.19
C ARG A 78 -4.44 -10.68 14.02
N ASN A 79 -4.01 -11.04 12.79
CA ASN A 79 -4.82 -10.87 11.58
C ASN A 79 -6.14 -11.63 11.65
N ASN A 80 -6.16 -12.84 12.22
CA ASN A 80 -7.39 -13.59 12.39
C ASN A 80 -8.25 -13.04 13.54
N MET A 81 -7.64 -12.69 14.68
CA MET A 81 -8.34 -12.07 15.82
C MET A 81 -9.09 -10.81 15.41
N VAL A 82 -8.47 -9.93 14.62
CA VAL A 82 -9.10 -8.67 14.22
C VAL A 82 -10.31 -8.89 13.30
N VAL A 83 -10.30 -9.93 12.47
CA VAL A 83 -11.45 -10.31 11.63
C VAL A 83 -12.57 -10.92 12.50
N ASP A 84 -12.21 -11.76 13.48
CA ASP A 84 -13.19 -12.36 14.41
C ASP A 84 -13.84 -11.27 15.25
N LEU A 85 -13.07 -10.34 15.80
CA LEU A 85 -13.55 -9.19 16.57
C LEU A 85 -14.56 -8.35 15.76
N LEU A 86 -14.23 -8.06 14.49
CA LEU A 86 -15.17 -7.29 13.64
C LEU A 86 -16.41 -8.09 13.29
N SER A 87 -16.28 -9.37 12.94
CA SER A 87 -17.41 -10.29 12.69
C SER A 87 -18.37 -10.34 13.88
N GLU A 88 -17.83 -10.51 15.10
CA GLU A 88 -18.62 -10.54 16.33
C GLU A 88 -19.34 -9.21 16.56
N PHE A 89 -18.62 -8.08 16.39
CA PHE A 89 -19.18 -6.76 16.60
C PHE A 89 -20.32 -6.43 15.62
N VAL A 90 -20.17 -6.79 14.34
CA VAL A 90 -21.23 -6.54 13.32
C VAL A 90 -22.32 -7.61 13.31
N GLY A 91 -22.12 -8.73 14.03
CA GLY A 91 -23.06 -9.84 14.09
C GLY A 91 -23.23 -10.60 12.77
N LYS A 92 -22.20 -10.59 11.91
CA LYS A 92 -22.20 -11.27 10.61
C LYS A 92 -20.84 -11.88 10.33
N GLU A 93 -20.83 -13.07 9.74
CA GLU A 93 -19.61 -13.75 9.33
C GLU A 93 -18.96 -13.02 8.12
N VAL A 94 -17.64 -12.84 8.18
CA VAL A 94 -16.84 -12.39 7.04
C VAL A 94 -16.67 -13.55 6.08
N THR A 95 -17.12 -13.39 4.84
CA THR A 95 -17.16 -14.45 3.81
C THR A 95 -16.17 -14.23 2.66
N ALA A 96 -15.49 -13.10 2.62
CA ALA A 96 -14.37 -12.84 1.73
C ALA A 96 -13.40 -11.81 2.32
N ILE A 97 -12.18 -11.82 1.83
CA ILE A 97 -11.18 -10.78 2.10
C ILE A 97 -10.95 -9.96 0.83
N ILE A 98 -10.73 -8.65 0.97
CA ILE A 98 -10.25 -7.79 -0.10
C ILE A 98 -8.88 -7.22 0.28
N ARG A 99 -8.03 -6.99 -0.71
CA ARG A 99 -6.76 -6.31 -0.50
C ARG A 99 -7.00 -4.87 -0.02
N SER A 100 -6.40 -4.50 1.10
CA SER A 100 -6.37 -3.11 1.57
C SER A 100 -5.47 -2.28 0.67
N GLU A 101 -4.17 -2.53 0.73
CA GLU A 101 -3.13 -1.81 0.01
C GLU A 101 -2.30 -2.73 -0.89
N ALA A 102 -1.53 -2.14 -1.78
CA ALA A 102 -0.45 -2.81 -2.47
C ALA A 102 0.72 -3.15 -1.52
N ALA A 103 1.72 -3.88 -2.00
CA ALA A 103 2.86 -4.39 -1.24
C ALA A 103 2.51 -5.52 -0.25
N GLU A 104 2.98 -5.43 0.98
CA GLU A 104 2.89 -6.51 2.01
C GLU A 104 1.43 -6.85 2.37
N ALA A 105 0.53 -5.87 2.32
CA ALA A 105 -0.89 -6.08 2.60
C ALA A 105 -1.55 -7.08 1.63
N THR A 106 -0.99 -7.24 0.42
CA THR A 106 -1.44 -8.29 -0.52
C THR A 106 -1.18 -9.69 0.03
N ALA A 107 -0.02 -9.94 0.63
CA ALA A 107 0.28 -11.23 1.25
C ALA A 107 -0.59 -11.46 2.50
N THR A 108 -0.78 -10.42 3.31
CA THR A 108 -1.68 -10.46 4.48
C THR A 108 -3.09 -10.89 4.07
N ALA A 109 -3.67 -10.24 3.06
CA ALA A 109 -5.02 -10.56 2.57
C ALA A 109 -5.11 -12.00 2.04
N LEU A 110 -4.11 -12.46 1.28
CA LEU A 110 -4.03 -13.82 0.77
C LEU A 110 -3.95 -14.87 1.90
N LEU A 111 -3.09 -14.62 2.90
CA LEU A 111 -2.89 -15.55 4.01
C LEU A 111 -4.15 -15.65 4.88
N VAL A 112 -4.76 -14.53 5.25
CA VAL A 112 -6.01 -14.51 6.03
C VAL A 112 -7.11 -15.24 5.29
N ALA A 113 -7.30 -14.98 3.99
CA ALA A 113 -8.29 -15.68 3.18
C ALA A 113 -8.04 -17.19 3.14
N ALA A 114 -6.79 -17.63 2.95
CA ALA A 114 -6.43 -19.04 2.89
C ALA A 114 -6.53 -19.74 4.26
N GLU A 115 -6.16 -19.08 5.35
CA GLU A 115 -6.27 -19.62 6.72
C GLU A 115 -7.73 -19.81 7.13
N ARG A 116 -8.60 -18.89 6.72
CA ARG A 116 -10.06 -18.94 6.98
C ARG A 116 -10.82 -19.77 5.94
N ASN A 117 -10.16 -20.28 4.91
CA ASN A 117 -10.77 -21.02 3.81
C ASN A 117 -11.90 -20.25 3.09
N ILE A 118 -11.77 -18.92 2.98
CA ILE A 118 -12.67 -18.03 2.25
C ILE A 118 -11.94 -17.44 1.03
N PRO A 119 -12.64 -16.93 0.01
CA PRO A 119 -11.97 -16.31 -1.14
C PRO A 119 -11.37 -14.93 -0.83
N ILE A 120 -10.34 -14.56 -1.59
CA ILE A 120 -9.95 -13.18 -1.79
C ILE A 120 -10.65 -12.64 -3.04
N LEU A 121 -11.12 -11.39 -3.00
CA LEU A 121 -11.68 -10.75 -4.18
C LEU A 121 -10.56 -10.23 -5.09
N ASP A 122 -10.72 -10.39 -6.42
CA ASP A 122 -9.84 -9.74 -7.39
C ASP A 122 -10.12 -8.24 -7.46
N ALA A 123 -9.77 -7.56 -6.37
CA ALA A 123 -9.99 -6.14 -6.19
C ALA A 123 -9.07 -5.57 -5.10
N GLY A 124 -9.06 -4.24 -4.97
CA GLY A 124 -8.40 -3.53 -3.88
C GLY A 124 -9.21 -2.30 -3.46
N ILE A 125 -9.09 -1.90 -2.20
CA ILE A 125 -9.76 -0.69 -1.70
C ILE A 125 -8.94 0.58 -1.90
N THR A 126 -7.66 0.46 -2.26
CA THR A 126 -6.79 1.62 -2.56
C THR A 126 -6.12 1.51 -3.94
N GLY A 127 -5.80 0.29 -4.39
CA GLY A 127 -5.06 0.02 -5.64
C GLY A 127 -3.56 0.31 -5.55
N ARG A 128 -3.11 1.00 -4.52
CA ARG A 128 -1.75 1.45 -4.24
C ARG A 128 -1.44 1.30 -2.74
N ALA A 129 -0.27 1.68 -2.27
CA ALA A 129 -0.08 2.00 -0.86
C ALA A 129 -0.47 3.46 -0.62
N VAL A 130 -0.95 3.76 0.58
CA VAL A 130 -1.42 5.09 0.98
C VAL A 130 -0.95 5.42 2.40
N PRO A 131 -0.58 6.68 2.70
CA PRO A 131 -0.10 7.06 4.03
C PRO A 131 -1.14 6.93 5.13
N GLU A 132 -2.42 7.15 4.82
CA GLU A 132 -3.46 7.37 5.82
C GLU A 132 -4.69 6.47 5.59
N VAL A 133 -5.34 6.06 6.68
CA VAL A 133 -6.46 5.10 6.68
C VAL A 133 -7.67 5.59 5.87
N GLN A 134 -7.97 6.89 5.92
CA GLN A 134 -9.11 7.46 5.20
C GLN A 134 -8.90 7.52 3.69
N GLN A 135 -7.68 7.32 3.20
CA GLN A 135 -7.36 7.34 1.78
C GLN A 135 -7.79 6.03 1.13
N SER A 136 -9.08 5.89 0.86
CA SER A 136 -9.65 4.66 0.32
C SER A 136 -10.79 4.89 -0.67
N ILE A 137 -10.96 3.99 -1.61
CA ILE A 137 -12.05 4.02 -2.60
C ILE A 137 -13.42 3.87 -1.93
N PRO A 138 -13.62 3.01 -0.90
CA PRO A 138 -14.87 2.98 -0.16
C PRO A 138 -15.27 4.35 0.38
N TRP A 139 -14.35 5.08 1.00
CA TRP A 139 -14.64 6.42 1.51
C TRP A 139 -15.00 7.42 0.40
N ILE A 140 -14.24 7.40 -0.71
CA ILE A 140 -14.58 8.19 -1.93
C ILE A 140 -16.00 7.86 -2.41
N SER A 141 -16.44 6.60 -2.26
CA SER A 141 -17.76 6.10 -2.65
C SER A 141 -18.84 6.29 -1.57
N GLY A 142 -18.54 7.01 -0.48
CA GLY A 142 -19.49 7.31 0.60
C GLY A 142 -19.67 6.19 1.62
N ILE A 143 -18.73 5.23 1.70
CA ILE A 143 -18.75 4.15 2.68
C ILE A 143 -17.69 4.42 3.74
N ALA A 144 -18.12 4.60 4.99
CA ALA A 144 -17.24 4.86 6.12
C ALA A 144 -16.38 3.65 6.51
N SER A 145 -15.20 3.90 7.07
CA SER A 145 -14.30 2.86 7.58
C SER A 145 -14.78 2.20 8.87
N ILE A 146 -15.75 2.81 9.54
CA ILE A 146 -16.32 2.30 10.79
C ILE A 146 -17.43 1.25 10.54
N PRO A 147 -17.59 0.27 11.46
CA PRO A 147 -16.73 0.02 12.60
C PRO A 147 -15.34 -0.45 12.17
N THR A 148 -14.31 0.02 12.90
CA THR A 148 -12.92 -0.40 12.71
C THR A 148 -12.49 -1.22 13.93
N ALA A 149 -12.05 -2.45 13.72
CA ALA A 149 -11.48 -3.29 14.77
C ALA A 149 -9.94 -3.22 14.72
N ILE A 150 -9.31 -3.27 15.90
CA ILE A 150 -7.86 -3.14 16.06
C ILE A 150 -7.38 -4.19 17.06
N VAL A 151 -6.27 -4.86 16.73
CA VAL A 151 -5.59 -5.79 17.65
C VAL A 151 -4.13 -5.37 17.79
N THR A 152 -3.70 -5.18 19.05
CA THR A 152 -2.32 -4.80 19.38
C THR A 152 -1.37 -6.01 19.31
N PRO A 153 -0.04 -5.80 19.35
CA PRO A 153 0.93 -6.89 19.40
C PRO A 153 0.72 -7.87 20.56
N TRP A 154 0.12 -7.44 21.65
CA TRP A 154 -0.10 -8.26 22.84
C TRP A 154 -1.52 -8.83 22.94
N GLY A 155 -2.39 -8.52 21.98
CA GLY A 155 -3.74 -9.06 21.90
C GLY A 155 -4.81 -8.20 22.57
N ASP A 156 -4.53 -6.90 22.82
CA ASP A 156 -5.61 -5.99 23.21
C ASP A 156 -6.56 -5.78 22.01
N GLU A 157 -7.84 -5.92 22.26
CA GLU A 157 -8.91 -5.83 21.25
C GLU A 157 -9.70 -4.54 21.43
N ILE A 158 -9.74 -3.72 20.38
CA ILE A 158 -10.38 -2.40 20.39
C ILE A 158 -11.30 -2.28 19.19
N VAL A 159 -12.49 -1.70 19.40
CA VAL A 159 -13.41 -1.35 18.30
C VAL A 159 -13.70 0.14 18.34
N ILE A 160 -13.37 0.83 17.25
CA ILE A 160 -13.86 2.19 16.99
C ILE A 160 -15.25 2.05 16.39
N LYS A 161 -16.27 2.12 17.26
CA LYS A 161 -17.66 1.97 16.87
C LYS A 161 -18.16 3.13 16.05
N ASN A 162 -17.73 4.35 16.40
CA ASN A 162 -18.13 5.58 15.76
C ASN A 162 -17.00 6.61 15.84
N ALA A 163 -16.88 7.42 14.82
CA ALA A 163 -16.01 8.58 14.75
C ALA A 163 -16.77 9.71 14.04
N ILE A 164 -16.41 10.97 14.31
CA ILE A 164 -17.10 12.13 13.72
C ILE A 164 -16.84 12.23 12.22
N ASP A 165 -15.66 11.79 11.77
CA ASP A 165 -15.23 11.70 10.37
C ASP A 165 -14.11 10.68 10.20
N GLU A 166 -13.68 10.45 8.96
CA GLU A 166 -12.64 9.49 8.62
C GLU A 166 -11.23 9.92 9.07
N TYR A 167 -10.96 11.22 9.19
CA TYR A 167 -9.69 11.72 9.75
C TYR A 167 -9.56 11.32 11.22
N ARG A 168 -10.69 11.31 11.96
CA ARG A 168 -10.70 10.83 13.34
C ARG A 168 -10.55 9.32 13.47
N VAL A 169 -10.97 8.54 12.46
CA VAL A 169 -10.66 7.10 12.41
C VAL A 169 -9.14 6.89 12.29
N GLU A 170 -8.48 7.64 11.41
CA GLU A 170 -7.01 7.64 11.28
C GLU A 170 -6.35 8.01 12.60
N ASP A 171 -6.70 9.18 13.18
CA ASP A 171 -6.08 9.69 14.42
C ASP A 171 -6.18 8.68 15.57
N LEU A 172 -7.36 8.09 15.77
CA LEU A 172 -7.61 7.13 16.84
C LEU A 172 -6.86 5.82 16.61
N SER A 173 -6.90 5.30 15.37
CA SER A 173 -6.20 4.07 15.01
C SER A 173 -4.68 4.24 15.13
N ARG A 174 -4.16 5.37 14.68
CA ARG A 174 -2.74 5.73 14.78
C ARG A 174 -2.29 5.90 16.21
N ALA A 175 -3.11 6.54 17.06
CA ALA A 175 -2.80 6.69 18.48
C ALA A 175 -2.71 5.34 19.19
N ILE A 176 -3.57 4.36 18.84
CA ILE A 176 -3.49 2.99 19.36
C ILE A 176 -2.21 2.29 18.91
N ALA A 177 -1.87 2.38 17.61
CA ALA A 177 -0.63 1.81 17.09
C ALA A 177 0.60 2.42 17.80
N VAL A 178 0.61 3.75 17.97
CA VAL A 178 1.64 4.50 18.70
C VAL A 178 1.78 3.98 20.14
N ALA A 179 0.67 3.86 20.88
CA ALA A 179 0.67 3.34 22.24
C ALA A 179 1.11 1.87 22.33
N SER A 180 1.06 1.16 21.20
CA SER A 180 1.39 -0.27 21.07
C SER A 180 2.79 -0.52 20.49
N GLY A 181 3.70 0.45 20.60
CA GLY A 181 5.08 0.29 20.11
C GLY A 181 5.23 0.46 18.60
N GLY A 182 4.31 1.19 17.97
CA GLY A 182 4.35 1.50 16.55
C GLY A 182 3.79 0.41 15.63
N ASP A 183 3.08 -0.59 16.17
CA ASP A 183 2.49 -1.69 15.40
C ASP A 183 1.10 -2.05 15.95
N ALA A 184 0.15 -2.21 15.05
CA ALA A 184 -1.14 -2.85 15.31
C ALA A 184 -1.70 -3.43 14.00
N VAL A 185 -2.68 -4.31 14.10
CA VAL A 185 -3.44 -4.83 12.96
C VAL A 185 -4.84 -4.25 13.02
N ILE A 186 -5.33 -3.77 11.88
CA ILE A 186 -6.68 -3.24 11.75
C ILE A 186 -7.48 -3.98 10.69
N THR A 187 -8.79 -4.08 10.91
CA THR A 187 -9.76 -4.38 9.86
C THR A 187 -10.89 -3.36 9.90
N MET A 188 -11.30 -2.90 8.73
CA MET A 188 -12.21 -1.78 8.58
C MET A 188 -13.15 -1.99 7.40
N THR A 189 -14.13 -1.11 7.29
CA THR A 189 -15.01 -1.00 6.12
C THR A 189 -15.68 -2.35 5.81
N PRO A 190 -16.47 -2.91 6.76
CA PRO A 190 -17.26 -4.09 6.44
C PRO A 190 -18.29 -3.74 5.36
N MET A 191 -18.11 -4.29 4.16
CA MET A 191 -18.99 -4.06 3.02
C MET A 191 -19.76 -5.31 2.66
N ASN A 192 -21.01 -5.14 2.22
CA ASN A 192 -21.73 -6.22 1.57
C ASN A 192 -21.40 -6.32 0.08
N GLY A 193 -21.88 -7.39 -0.59
CA GLY A 193 -21.58 -7.63 -1.99
C GLY A 193 -22.13 -6.57 -2.94
N GLN A 194 -23.21 -5.89 -2.59
CA GLN A 194 -23.70 -4.76 -3.40
C GLN A 194 -22.77 -3.55 -3.31
N GLN A 195 -22.30 -3.22 -2.12
CA GLN A 195 -21.39 -2.10 -1.86
C GLN A 195 -20.04 -2.30 -2.56
N ILE A 196 -19.46 -3.49 -2.45
CA ILE A 196 -18.12 -3.73 -3.01
C ILE A 196 -18.08 -3.63 -4.53
N LYS A 197 -19.21 -3.87 -5.23
CA LYS A 197 -19.29 -3.79 -6.69
C LYS A 197 -19.00 -2.39 -7.25
N TYR A 198 -19.22 -1.32 -6.46
CA TYR A 198 -18.94 0.06 -6.87
C TYR A 198 -17.85 0.74 -6.02
N ALA A 199 -17.51 0.20 -4.86
CA ALA A 199 -16.60 0.79 -3.90
C ALA A 199 -15.21 0.12 -3.86
N ALA A 200 -14.80 -0.53 -4.96
CA ALA A 200 -13.49 -1.15 -5.09
C ALA A 200 -12.91 -0.99 -6.49
N LEU A 201 -11.61 -1.09 -6.59
CA LEU A 201 -10.88 -1.17 -7.85
C LEU A 201 -10.85 -2.63 -8.30
N LYS A 202 -11.71 -2.98 -9.25
CA LYS A 202 -11.83 -4.34 -9.80
C LYS A 202 -10.58 -4.74 -10.57
N ASN A 203 -10.30 -6.05 -10.63
CA ASN A 203 -9.18 -6.67 -11.34
C ASN A 203 -7.79 -6.24 -10.84
N ASN A 204 -7.72 -5.64 -9.67
CA ASN A 204 -6.49 -5.03 -9.16
C ASN A 204 -5.41 -6.06 -8.76
N LEU A 205 -5.80 -7.28 -8.36
CA LEU A 205 -4.84 -8.38 -8.16
C LEU A 205 -4.41 -9.02 -9.48
N SER A 206 -5.32 -9.16 -10.45
CA SER A 206 -4.99 -9.60 -11.80
C SER A 206 -4.03 -8.64 -12.49
N GLU A 207 -4.17 -7.33 -12.27
CA GLU A 207 -3.23 -6.32 -12.73
C GLU A 207 -1.83 -6.51 -12.10
N ALA A 208 -1.77 -6.73 -10.78
CA ALA A 208 -0.51 -7.05 -10.10
C ALA A 208 0.15 -8.33 -10.66
N ILE A 209 -0.66 -9.36 -11.00
CA ILE A 209 -0.17 -10.55 -11.67
C ILE A 209 0.43 -10.20 -13.04
N LYS A 210 -0.27 -9.38 -13.83
CA LYS A 210 0.18 -8.93 -15.14
C LYS A 210 1.53 -8.21 -15.06
N TYR A 211 1.66 -7.23 -14.17
CA TYR A 211 2.91 -6.45 -14.01
C TYR A 211 4.09 -7.36 -13.61
N GLY A 212 3.91 -8.19 -12.58
CA GLY A 212 4.97 -9.10 -12.17
C GLY A 212 5.27 -10.22 -13.18
N LYS A 213 4.37 -10.51 -14.12
CA LYS A 213 4.60 -11.46 -15.21
C LYS A 213 5.41 -10.82 -16.32
N VAL A 214 5.01 -9.64 -16.81
CA VAL A 214 5.67 -8.99 -17.96
C VAL A 214 7.10 -8.58 -17.62
N THR A 215 7.38 -8.09 -16.41
CA THR A 215 8.76 -7.78 -15.98
C THR A 215 9.64 -9.02 -15.92
N ARG A 216 9.14 -10.12 -15.33
CA ARG A 216 9.89 -11.38 -15.26
C ARG A 216 10.18 -11.95 -16.67
N GLU A 217 9.17 -12.03 -17.54
CA GLU A 217 9.30 -12.55 -18.90
C GLU A 217 10.28 -11.72 -19.74
N ALA A 218 10.29 -10.38 -19.54
CA ALA A 218 11.26 -9.50 -20.18
C ALA A 218 12.69 -9.84 -19.76
N VAL A 219 12.95 -9.97 -18.45
CA VAL A 219 14.27 -10.36 -17.93
C VAL A 219 14.70 -11.73 -18.44
N GLU A 220 13.80 -12.73 -18.40
CA GLU A 220 14.08 -14.10 -18.88
C GLU A 220 14.41 -14.13 -20.38
N SER A 221 13.88 -13.17 -21.15
CA SER A 221 14.10 -13.04 -22.61
C SER A 221 15.19 -12.03 -22.99
N ASN A 222 15.95 -11.51 -22.01
CA ASN A 222 16.95 -10.44 -22.19
C ASN A 222 16.38 -9.16 -22.85
N ASN A 223 15.11 -8.85 -22.59
CA ASN A 223 14.48 -7.60 -22.98
C ASN A 223 14.47 -6.63 -21.79
N ASP A 224 14.24 -5.34 -22.06
CA ASP A 224 14.12 -4.32 -21.03
C ASP A 224 12.83 -4.52 -20.20
N PRO A 225 12.92 -4.79 -18.89
CA PRO A 225 11.75 -5.00 -18.04
C PRO A 225 10.98 -3.71 -17.78
N ILE A 226 11.63 -2.54 -17.85
CA ILE A 226 10.97 -1.25 -17.66
C ILE A 226 10.10 -0.95 -18.88
N ASP A 227 10.62 -1.08 -20.07
CA ASP A 227 9.84 -0.89 -21.31
C ASP A 227 8.65 -1.85 -21.38
N ALA A 228 8.85 -3.11 -20.99
CA ALA A 228 7.78 -4.10 -20.95
C ALA A 228 6.66 -3.71 -19.94
N LEU A 229 7.06 -3.20 -18.77
CA LEU A 229 6.12 -2.71 -17.76
C LEU A 229 5.37 -1.46 -18.22
N LEU A 230 6.07 -0.45 -18.73
CA LEU A 230 5.48 0.79 -19.22
C LEU A 230 4.44 0.54 -20.31
N LYS A 231 4.77 -0.35 -21.25
CA LYS A 231 3.83 -0.78 -22.31
C LYS A 231 2.60 -1.49 -21.72
N ALA A 232 2.76 -2.27 -20.67
CA ALA A 232 1.66 -3.02 -20.05
C ALA A 232 0.76 -2.15 -19.16
N SER A 233 1.29 -1.05 -18.61
CA SER A 233 0.63 -0.15 -17.66
C SER A 233 0.21 1.20 -18.24
N SER A 234 0.56 1.50 -19.50
CA SER A 234 0.43 2.83 -20.09
C SER A 234 1.18 3.91 -19.28
N GLY A 235 2.31 3.52 -18.70
CA GLY A 235 3.12 4.37 -17.84
C GLY A 235 4.19 5.17 -18.59
N TYR A 236 4.88 6.02 -17.85
CA TYR A 236 5.93 6.93 -18.30
C TYR A 236 7.24 6.64 -17.58
N LYS A 237 8.37 6.67 -18.30
CA LYS A 237 9.70 6.71 -17.67
C LYS A 237 9.99 8.15 -17.29
N LEU A 238 9.98 8.42 -15.99
CA LEU A 238 10.21 9.78 -15.46
C LEU A 238 11.70 10.10 -15.41
N PHE A 239 12.51 9.18 -14.86
CA PHE A 239 13.92 9.42 -14.63
C PHE A 239 14.72 8.12 -14.47
N GLN A 240 16.05 8.20 -14.67
CA GLN A 240 17.00 7.16 -14.29
C GLN A 240 18.26 7.81 -13.73
N GLY A 241 18.76 7.29 -12.59
CA GLY A 241 19.95 7.85 -11.99
C GLY A 241 20.36 7.17 -10.68
N LEU A 242 21.39 7.75 -10.07
CA LEU A 242 21.93 7.32 -8.78
C LEU A 242 21.33 8.15 -7.66
N VAL A 243 20.82 7.50 -6.62
CA VAL A 243 20.35 8.16 -5.40
C VAL A 243 21.53 8.85 -4.71
N THR A 244 21.46 10.18 -4.57
CA THR A 244 22.52 11.00 -3.95
C THR A 244 22.12 11.54 -2.58
N LYS A 245 20.81 11.61 -2.31
CA LYS A 245 20.24 12.09 -1.04
C LYS A 245 19.02 11.25 -0.67
N SER A 246 18.88 10.92 0.63
CA SER A 246 17.70 10.29 1.21
C SER A 246 17.63 10.70 2.69
N ASP A 247 17.09 11.90 2.96
CA ASP A 247 16.98 12.45 4.31
C ASP A 247 15.66 12.04 4.92
N GLU A 248 15.73 11.10 5.86
CA GLU A 248 14.56 10.46 6.49
C GLU A 248 14.29 11.03 7.88
N LYS A 249 13.02 11.32 8.17
CA LYS A 249 12.53 11.74 9.48
C LYS A 249 11.24 11.01 9.83
N GLY A 250 11.23 10.27 10.94
CA GLY A 250 10.00 9.74 11.54
C GLY A 250 9.29 10.82 12.37
N ASP A 251 8.02 11.10 12.05
CA ASP A 251 7.20 12.04 12.80
C ASP A 251 5.72 11.62 12.78
N ARG A 252 5.09 11.58 13.97
CA ARG A 252 3.65 11.28 14.16
C ARG A 252 3.18 9.98 13.49
N GLY A 253 4.05 8.96 13.44
CA GLY A 253 3.73 7.67 12.84
C GLY A 253 3.90 7.60 11.33
N PHE A 254 4.53 8.61 10.70
CA PHE A 254 4.87 8.64 9.28
C PHE A 254 6.37 8.76 9.07
N ASN A 255 6.85 8.24 7.94
CA ASN A 255 8.20 8.47 7.43
C ASN A 255 8.15 9.58 6.37
N TRP A 256 8.85 10.67 6.63
CA TRP A 256 9.02 11.80 5.74
C TRP A 256 10.42 11.74 5.15
N ILE A 257 10.56 11.78 3.83
CA ILE A 257 11.86 11.62 3.18
C ILE A 257 11.98 12.61 2.03
N ASP A 258 13.08 13.35 2.03
CA ASP A 258 13.53 14.18 0.90
C ASP A 258 14.60 13.43 0.13
N VAL A 259 14.30 13.08 -1.12
CA VAL A 259 15.17 12.30 -2.00
C VAL A 259 15.72 13.17 -3.11
N ALA A 260 17.02 13.01 -3.46
CA ALA A 260 17.57 13.53 -4.70
C ALA A 260 18.30 12.42 -5.46
N ILE A 261 18.17 12.44 -6.79
CA ILE A 261 18.71 11.45 -7.71
C ILE A 261 19.46 12.21 -8.80
N SER A 262 20.74 11.88 -9.00
CA SER A 262 21.56 12.43 -10.09
C SER A 262 21.42 11.56 -11.33
N GLY A 263 21.08 12.15 -12.47
CA GLY A 263 20.78 11.44 -13.70
C GLY A 263 21.97 10.67 -14.29
N THR A 264 21.63 9.52 -14.87
CA THR A 264 22.53 8.69 -15.70
C THR A 264 21.95 8.56 -17.11
N ASP A 265 22.70 8.03 -18.03
CA ASP A 265 22.30 7.80 -19.43
C ASP A 265 21.66 9.04 -20.07
N ASP A 266 20.45 8.97 -20.57
CA ASP A 266 19.68 10.05 -21.20
C ASP A 266 19.37 11.22 -20.25
N PHE A 267 19.53 11.01 -18.93
CA PHE A 267 19.29 12.02 -17.90
C PHE A 267 20.58 12.61 -17.32
N THR A 268 21.74 12.32 -17.92
CA THR A 268 23.03 12.87 -17.47
C THR A 268 23.00 14.40 -17.36
N GLY A 269 23.43 14.92 -16.21
CA GLY A 269 23.45 16.35 -15.92
C GLY A 269 22.14 16.92 -15.36
N LYS A 270 21.09 16.10 -15.24
CA LYS A 270 19.81 16.45 -14.63
C LYS A 270 19.71 15.92 -13.21
N THR A 271 18.79 16.48 -12.44
CA THR A 271 18.47 16.05 -11.07
C THR A 271 16.98 15.79 -10.95
N TYR A 272 16.63 14.74 -10.25
CA TYR A 272 15.24 14.45 -9.89
C TYR A 272 15.10 14.45 -8.38
N GLU A 273 14.07 15.14 -7.88
CA GLU A 273 13.75 15.20 -6.46
C GLU A 273 12.41 14.51 -6.20
N VAL A 274 12.29 13.81 -5.08
CA VAL A 274 11.04 13.16 -4.67
C VAL A 274 10.73 13.51 -3.22
N PHE A 275 9.54 14.02 -2.98
CA PHE A 275 8.98 14.15 -1.65
C PHE A 275 8.17 12.90 -1.29
N VAL A 276 8.47 12.32 -0.14
CA VAL A 276 7.90 11.07 0.34
C VAL A 276 7.22 11.29 1.69
N LYS A 277 5.98 10.82 1.83
CA LYS A 277 5.30 10.61 3.12
C LYS A 277 4.82 9.15 3.14
N ASN A 278 5.62 8.24 3.67
CA ASN A 278 5.54 6.79 3.49
C ASN A 278 5.66 6.37 2.02
N GLU A 279 4.86 6.98 1.14
CA GLU A 279 4.81 6.77 -0.31
C GLU A 279 5.36 8.00 -1.06
N ASN A 280 5.74 7.80 -2.32
CA ASN A 280 6.16 8.89 -3.20
C ASN A 280 4.95 9.77 -3.54
N ILE A 281 5.05 11.06 -3.26
CA ILE A 281 3.94 12.01 -3.38
C ILE A 281 4.14 12.98 -4.54
N ILE A 282 5.29 13.65 -4.60
CA ILE A 282 5.62 14.61 -5.67
C ILE A 282 7.00 14.29 -6.21
N GLY A 283 7.18 14.41 -7.52
CA GLY A 283 8.46 14.35 -8.23
C GLY A 283 8.72 15.60 -9.03
N TRP A 284 9.97 16.09 -8.97
CA TRP A 284 10.43 17.26 -9.73
C TRP A 284 11.66 16.90 -10.57
N LEU A 285 11.62 17.26 -11.85
CA LEU A 285 12.74 17.20 -12.76
C LEU A 285 13.36 18.59 -12.89
N ASP A 286 14.61 18.77 -12.45
CA ASP A 286 15.32 20.06 -12.46
C ASP A 286 14.51 21.22 -11.84
N GLY A 287 13.72 20.92 -10.81
CA GLY A 287 12.87 21.86 -10.07
C GLY A 287 11.48 22.08 -10.64
N GLU A 288 11.16 21.53 -11.81
CA GLU A 288 9.82 21.57 -12.40
C GLU A 288 9.02 20.31 -12.06
N ILE A 289 7.71 20.46 -11.78
CA ILE A 289 6.84 19.33 -11.45
C ILE A 289 6.76 18.38 -12.63
N ASP A 290 7.06 17.09 -12.38
CA ASP A 290 7.08 16.04 -13.40
C ASP A 290 6.05 14.93 -13.14
N ALA A 291 5.74 14.66 -11.88
CA ALA A 291 4.66 13.74 -11.48
C ALA A 291 4.16 14.06 -10.08
N MET A 292 2.89 13.78 -9.80
CA MET A 292 2.29 14.02 -8.49
C MET A 292 1.16 13.03 -8.16
N SER A 293 1.01 12.75 -6.86
CA SER A 293 -0.15 12.01 -6.34
C SER A 293 -1.47 12.73 -6.66
N PRO A 294 -2.57 12.02 -6.96
CA PRO A 294 -2.77 10.59 -6.83
C PRO A 294 -2.11 9.70 -7.89
N ASP A 295 -1.55 10.23 -8.99
CA ASP A 295 -0.82 9.39 -9.92
C ASP A 295 0.39 8.73 -9.25
N TYR A 296 0.81 7.59 -9.77
CA TYR A 296 1.81 6.78 -9.11
C TYR A 296 3.21 7.26 -9.52
N ILE A 297 4.08 7.41 -8.54
CA ILE A 297 5.52 7.56 -8.74
C ILE A 297 6.15 6.34 -8.08
N HIS A 298 6.92 5.55 -8.83
CA HIS A 298 7.52 4.35 -8.27
C HIS A 298 8.97 4.21 -8.67
N ASN A 299 9.80 3.71 -7.72
CA ASN A 299 11.23 3.49 -7.88
C ASN A 299 11.53 2.00 -8.08
N LEU A 300 12.13 1.68 -9.22
CA LEU A 300 12.43 0.32 -9.65
C LEU A 300 13.93 0.12 -9.88
N ASP A 301 14.36 -1.12 -9.79
CA ASP A 301 15.68 -1.55 -10.25
C ASP A 301 15.67 -1.60 -11.79
N PRO A 302 16.55 -0.87 -12.48
CA PRO A 302 16.52 -0.78 -13.94
C PRO A 302 16.79 -2.12 -14.64
N LYS A 303 17.47 -3.07 -13.98
CA LYS A 303 17.82 -4.36 -14.57
C LYS A 303 16.75 -5.43 -14.40
N THR A 304 15.98 -5.34 -13.33
CA THR A 304 14.98 -6.37 -12.99
C THR A 304 13.56 -5.89 -13.12
N GLY A 305 13.32 -4.58 -13.15
CA GLY A 305 11.98 -3.97 -13.09
C GLY A 305 11.26 -4.26 -11.76
N GLU A 306 11.98 -4.74 -10.75
CA GLU A 306 11.43 -4.98 -9.42
C GLU A 306 11.52 -3.72 -8.56
N SER A 307 10.65 -3.59 -7.57
CA SER A 307 10.73 -2.51 -6.59
C SER A 307 12.07 -2.52 -5.86
N ILE A 308 12.61 -1.35 -5.60
CA ILE A 308 13.84 -1.22 -4.81
C ILE A 308 13.58 -1.70 -3.38
N VAL A 309 14.50 -2.52 -2.88
CA VAL A 309 14.49 -2.98 -1.49
C VAL A 309 15.30 -2.02 -0.65
N SER A 310 14.68 -1.44 0.38
CA SER A 310 15.36 -0.63 1.38
C SER A 310 15.40 -1.35 2.73
N LYS A 311 16.55 -1.25 3.40
CA LYS A 311 16.74 -1.77 4.77
C LYS A 311 16.48 -0.71 5.84
N SER A 312 16.40 0.55 5.46
CA SER A 312 16.30 1.69 6.37
C SER A 312 14.86 2.06 6.74
N GLY A 313 13.87 1.59 5.98
CA GLY A 313 12.47 1.85 6.33
C GLY A 313 11.53 1.89 5.11
N ILE A 314 10.26 2.14 5.40
CA ILE A 314 9.21 2.28 4.37
C ILE A 314 9.49 3.56 3.58
N GLY A 315 9.52 3.44 2.25
CA GLY A 315 9.71 4.56 1.34
C GLY A 315 11.17 4.97 1.11
N SER A 316 12.11 4.49 1.92
CA SER A 316 13.53 4.91 1.86
C SER A 316 14.21 4.53 0.54
N TYR A 317 15.10 5.42 0.10
CA TYR A 317 15.92 5.22 -1.09
C TYR A 317 17.38 4.95 -0.68
N PRO A 318 17.97 3.79 -1.03
CA PRO A 318 19.37 3.50 -0.68
C PRO A 318 20.33 4.41 -1.45
N ILE A 319 21.13 5.22 -0.73
CA ILE A 319 22.14 6.11 -1.33
C ILE A 319 23.16 5.30 -2.15
N GLY A 320 23.50 5.78 -3.34
CA GLY A 320 24.39 5.13 -4.30
C GLY A 320 23.74 4.02 -5.12
N LYS A 321 22.46 3.68 -4.87
CA LYS A 321 21.72 2.74 -5.69
C LYS A 321 21.27 3.41 -6.98
N GLU A 322 21.45 2.74 -8.10
CA GLU A 322 20.82 3.13 -9.36
C GLU A 322 19.34 2.75 -9.33
N VAL A 323 18.50 3.70 -9.72
CA VAL A 323 17.04 3.54 -9.77
C VAL A 323 16.49 4.08 -11.08
N VAL A 324 15.39 3.50 -11.53
CA VAL A 324 14.52 4.13 -12.53
C VAL A 324 13.22 4.55 -11.85
N LEU A 325 12.80 5.77 -12.07
CA LEU A 325 11.50 6.27 -11.67
C LEU A 325 10.52 6.11 -12.83
N ILE A 326 9.37 5.57 -12.52
CA ILE A 326 8.24 5.48 -13.46
C ILE A 326 7.03 6.20 -12.88
N GLY A 327 6.20 6.73 -13.77
CA GLY A 327 4.90 7.29 -13.43
C GLY A 327 3.78 6.48 -14.06
N LEU A 328 2.72 6.21 -13.30
CA LEU A 328 1.54 5.53 -13.82
C LEU A 328 0.28 6.37 -13.54
N PRO A 329 -0.66 6.43 -14.50
CA PRO A 329 -1.96 7.03 -14.24
C PRO A 329 -2.67 6.32 -13.09
N SER A 330 -3.27 7.07 -12.17
CA SER A 330 -4.13 6.50 -11.14
C SER A 330 -5.52 6.16 -11.69
N ALA A 331 -6.24 5.32 -10.95
CA ALA A 331 -7.63 5.01 -11.28
C ALA A 331 -8.52 6.28 -11.22
N ASP A 332 -9.57 6.32 -12.06
CA ASP A 332 -10.49 7.46 -12.17
C ASP A 332 -11.10 7.89 -10.84
N GLN A 333 -11.35 6.93 -9.93
CA GLN A 333 -11.87 7.23 -8.60
C GLN A 333 -10.92 8.13 -7.79
N TRP A 334 -9.61 7.94 -7.92
CA TRP A 334 -8.60 8.80 -7.29
C TRP A 334 -8.51 10.20 -7.91
N ARG A 335 -8.92 10.33 -9.18
CA ARG A 335 -8.96 11.60 -9.93
C ARG A 335 -10.28 12.34 -9.82
N SER A 336 -11.26 11.79 -9.06
CA SER A 336 -12.48 12.52 -8.67
C SER A 336 -12.16 13.65 -7.70
N ASP A 337 -13.07 14.61 -7.53
CA ASP A 337 -12.91 15.73 -6.59
C ASP A 337 -12.55 15.25 -5.18
N MET A 338 -13.23 14.20 -4.71
CA MET A 338 -12.95 13.62 -3.39
C MET A 338 -11.61 12.88 -3.35
N GLY A 339 -11.26 12.16 -4.41
CA GLY A 339 -9.97 11.48 -4.52
C GLY A 339 -8.80 12.47 -4.52
N ILE A 340 -8.89 13.56 -5.29
CA ILE A 340 -7.91 14.65 -5.33
C ILE A 340 -7.84 15.35 -3.96
N LYS A 341 -8.98 15.58 -3.29
CA LYS A 341 -9.00 16.13 -1.94
C LYS A 341 -8.24 15.28 -0.93
N LEU A 342 -8.27 13.95 -1.07
CA LEU A 342 -7.63 12.99 -0.16
C LEU A 342 -6.17 12.68 -0.50
N MET A 343 -5.80 12.73 -1.79
CA MET A 343 -4.51 12.26 -2.28
C MET A 343 -3.79 13.28 -3.18
N GLY A 344 -4.40 14.40 -3.50
CA GLY A 344 -3.78 15.44 -4.31
C GLY A 344 -2.75 16.26 -3.53
N PRO A 345 -1.97 17.11 -4.22
CA PRO A 345 -0.87 17.87 -3.63
C PRO A 345 -1.27 18.72 -2.41
N LYS A 346 -2.43 19.36 -2.46
CA LYS A 346 -2.94 20.22 -1.37
C LYS A 346 -3.15 19.47 -0.06
N HIS A 347 -3.50 18.17 -0.11
CA HIS A 347 -3.61 17.33 1.09
C HIS A 347 -2.26 17.21 1.82
N PHE A 348 -1.18 17.21 1.07
CA PHE A 348 0.19 17.11 1.58
C PHE A 348 0.86 18.45 1.85
N GLY A 349 0.11 19.57 1.77
CA GLY A 349 0.57 20.92 2.11
C GLY A 349 1.20 21.71 0.96
N PHE A 350 1.09 21.24 -0.28
CA PHE A 350 1.55 21.98 -1.46
C PHE A 350 0.46 22.92 -1.98
N ASP A 351 0.84 24.12 -2.40
CA ASP A 351 -0.10 25.13 -2.90
C ASP A 351 -0.20 25.14 -4.44
N PHE A 352 -0.51 23.95 -5.00
CA PHE A 352 -0.83 23.80 -6.42
C PHE A 352 -1.87 22.70 -6.63
N ASP A 353 -2.57 22.76 -7.76
CA ASP A 353 -3.59 21.80 -8.13
C ASP A 353 -2.98 20.52 -8.73
N PHE A 354 -3.74 19.44 -8.68
CA PHE A 354 -3.37 18.19 -9.36
C PHE A 354 -3.40 18.39 -10.87
N THR A 355 -2.34 17.95 -11.54
CA THR A 355 -2.25 17.84 -12.99
C THR A 355 -1.98 16.38 -13.35
N PRO A 356 -2.84 15.75 -14.16
CA PRO A 356 -2.64 14.37 -14.60
C PRO A 356 -1.28 14.17 -15.29
N ILE A 357 -0.67 13.01 -15.05
CA ILE A 357 0.64 12.68 -15.61
C ILE A 357 0.65 12.72 -17.14
N GLU A 358 -0.48 12.39 -17.77
CA GLU A 358 -0.66 12.45 -19.23
C GLU A 358 -0.52 13.88 -19.76
N GLU A 359 -0.98 14.88 -19.00
CA GLU A 359 -0.86 16.30 -19.37
C GLU A 359 0.57 16.81 -19.16
N LEU A 360 1.24 16.38 -18.07
CA LEU A 360 2.63 16.73 -17.81
C LEU A 360 3.59 16.19 -18.89
N HIS A 361 3.27 15.03 -19.46
CA HIS A 361 4.09 14.34 -20.48
C HIS A 361 3.52 14.42 -21.90
N SER A 362 2.53 15.27 -22.16
CA SER A 362 1.93 15.46 -23.49
C SER A 362 2.70 16.40 -24.43
N LYS A 363 3.87 16.92 -24.00
CA LYS A 363 4.67 17.92 -24.72
C LYS A 363 5.74 17.28 -25.60
#